data_798a8e5b498afb4e791bae6f8bb50616
#
_entry.id   798a8e5b498afb4e791bae6f8bb50616
#
_cell.length_a   1.000
_cell.length_b   1.000
_cell.length_c   1.000
_cell.angle_alpha   90.00
_cell.angle_beta   90.00
_cell.angle_gamma   90.00
#
_symmetry.space_group_name_H-M   'P 1'
#
loop_
_entity.id
_entity.type
_entity.pdbx_description
1 polymer ?
#
loop_
_entity_poly.entity_id
_entity_poly.type
_entity_poly.pdbx_seq_one_letter_code
_entity_poly.pdbx_strand_id
1 'polypeptide(L)'
;MKCRICNSSQIKEVINLGKQPLANKYPKNKTEIINEKKFNLKIVFCKKCRAGQIKKIVNRNILFQDYYYLSSVNKKLKEHFQKLAFKIRKY
;
A
#
# COMPACT_ATOMS: atom_id res chain seq x y z
N MET A 1 -4.24 16.83 8.05
CA MET A 1 -3.76 16.17 6.83
C MET A 1 -4.21 16.95 5.61
N LYS A 2 -3.36 17.04 4.61
CA LYS A 2 -3.72 17.58 3.28
C LYS A 2 -3.77 16.46 2.24
N CYS A 3 -4.60 16.63 1.23
CA CYS A 3 -4.65 15.72 0.10
C CYS A 3 -3.30 15.65 -0.63
N ARG A 4 -2.79 14.46 -0.88
CA ARG A 4 -1.49 14.27 -1.56
C ARG A 4 -1.53 14.58 -3.06
N ILE A 5 -2.74 14.68 -3.63
CA ILE A 5 -2.93 14.97 -5.06
C ILE A 5 -3.14 16.46 -5.31
N CYS A 6 -4.10 17.09 -4.64
CA CYS A 6 -4.48 18.48 -4.89
C CYS A 6 -4.15 19.45 -3.75
N ASN A 7 -3.50 18.98 -2.70
CA ASN A 7 -3.08 19.73 -1.52
C ASN A 7 -4.25 20.40 -0.73
N SER A 8 -5.48 20.03 -1.00
CA SER A 8 -6.66 20.54 -0.28
C SER A 8 -6.73 20.00 1.15
N SER A 9 -7.21 20.81 2.07
CA SER A 9 -7.54 20.41 3.44
C SER A 9 -8.93 19.78 3.59
N GLN A 10 -9.72 19.73 2.53
CA GLN A 10 -11.08 19.19 2.51
C GLN A 10 -11.08 17.65 2.51
N ILE A 11 -10.59 17.09 3.60
CA ILE A 11 -10.44 15.63 3.78
C ILE A 11 -11.53 15.12 4.73
N LYS A 12 -12.20 14.03 4.34
CA LYS A 12 -13.17 13.31 5.15
C LYS A 12 -12.71 11.88 5.36
N GLU A 13 -12.69 11.41 6.60
CA GLU A 13 -12.49 10.00 6.91
C GLU A 13 -13.74 9.20 6.54
N VAL A 14 -13.59 8.16 5.75
CA VAL A 14 -14.71 7.34 5.24
C VAL A 14 -14.67 5.91 5.74
N ILE A 15 -13.50 5.35 5.96
CA ILE A 15 -13.33 3.98 6.47
C ILE A 15 -12.25 3.97 7.55
N ASN A 16 -12.55 3.29 8.65
CA ASN A 16 -11.59 3.02 9.72
C ASN A 16 -11.56 1.52 9.97
N LEU A 17 -10.51 0.86 9.53
CA LEU A 17 -10.29 -0.58 9.71
C LEU A 17 -9.49 -0.90 10.99
N GLY A 18 -9.23 0.11 11.82
CA GLY A 18 -8.47 -0.05 13.06
C GLY A 18 -6.99 -0.33 12.82
N LYS A 19 -6.36 -0.96 13.81
CA LYS A 19 -4.95 -1.35 13.74
C LYS A 19 -4.80 -2.66 13.00
N GLN A 20 -4.01 -2.64 11.92
CA GLN A 20 -3.76 -3.79 11.06
C GLN A 20 -2.26 -4.10 10.98
N PRO A 21 -1.87 -5.38 10.91
CA PRO A 21 -0.50 -5.75 10.62
C PRO A 21 -0.12 -5.41 9.19
N LEU A 22 1.17 -5.42 8.87
CA LEU A 22 1.64 -5.22 7.51
C LEU A 22 1.30 -6.41 6.63
N ALA A 23 0.79 -6.14 5.42
CA ALA A 23 0.51 -7.16 4.43
C ALA A 23 1.80 -7.88 4.00
N ASN A 24 1.69 -9.19 3.77
CA ASN A 24 2.80 -10.04 3.33
C ASN A 24 3.99 -10.15 4.30
N LYS A 25 3.84 -9.67 5.52
CA LYS A 25 4.81 -9.89 6.59
C LYS A 25 4.36 -11.08 7.43
N TYR A 26 4.93 -12.24 7.15
CA TYR A 26 4.56 -13.50 7.80
C TYR A 26 5.41 -13.73 9.04
N PRO A 27 4.82 -13.73 10.26
CA PRO A 27 5.56 -14.06 11.48
C PRO A 27 5.99 -15.53 11.46
N LYS A 28 7.20 -15.80 11.91
CA LYS A 28 7.81 -17.16 11.91
C LYS A 28 7.47 -17.97 13.14
N ASN A 29 7.11 -17.32 14.25
CA ASN A 29 6.82 -17.97 15.52
C ASN A 29 5.81 -17.18 16.36
N LYS A 30 5.38 -17.74 17.49
CA LYS A 30 4.41 -17.11 18.39
C LYS A 30 4.90 -15.79 18.99
N THR A 31 6.19 -15.68 19.28
CA THR A 31 6.80 -14.45 19.82
C THR A 31 6.71 -13.31 18.83
N GLU A 32 6.99 -13.57 17.55
CA GLU A 32 6.85 -12.57 16.47
C GLU A 32 5.39 -12.14 16.29
N ILE A 33 4.42 -13.05 16.43
CA ILE A 33 2.99 -12.73 16.36
C ILE A 33 2.60 -11.76 17.49
N ILE A 34 3.03 -12.02 18.72
CA ILE A 34 2.73 -11.19 19.89
C ILE A 34 3.35 -9.80 19.76
N ASN A 35 4.58 -9.71 19.24
CA ASN A 35 5.35 -8.48 19.11
C ASN A 35 5.12 -7.77 17.76
N GLU A 36 4.21 -8.26 16.92
CA GLU A 36 3.94 -7.69 15.63
C GLU A 36 3.41 -6.26 15.72
N LYS A 37 4.08 -5.33 15.05
CA LYS A 37 3.64 -3.94 14.98
C LYS A 37 2.39 -3.84 14.10
N LYS A 38 1.39 -3.15 14.64
CA LYS A 38 0.15 -2.85 13.94
C LYS A 38 0.04 -1.36 13.69
N PHE A 39 -0.52 -1.00 12.55
CA PHE A 39 -0.67 0.38 12.10
C PHE A 39 -2.14 0.69 11.84
N ASN A 40 -2.55 1.92 12.15
CA ASN A 40 -3.91 2.36 11.86
C ASN A 40 -4.14 2.40 10.34
N LEU A 41 -5.14 1.66 9.89
CA LEU A 41 -5.57 1.67 8.50
C LEU A 41 -6.88 2.43 8.38
N LYS A 42 -6.76 3.68 7.95
CA LYS A 42 -7.89 4.58 7.73
C LYS A 42 -7.86 5.10 6.31
N ILE A 43 -9.00 5.12 5.66
CA ILE A 43 -9.16 5.67 4.32
C ILE A 43 -9.89 7.00 4.42
N VAL A 44 -9.35 7.98 3.75
CA VAL A 44 -9.90 9.33 3.67
C VAL A 44 -10.23 9.67 2.22
N PHE A 45 -11.21 10.53 2.06
CA PHE A 45 -11.68 11.02 0.77
C PHE A 45 -11.47 12.53 0.68
N CYS A 46 -10.88 12.98 -0.41
CA CYS A 46 -10.77 14.40 -0.70
C CYS A 46 -12.03 14.91 -1.41
N LYS A 47 -12.73 15.84 -0.79
CA LYS A 47 -13.93 16.43 -1.37
C LYS A 47 -13.66 17.28 -2.61
N LYS A 48 -12.44 17.83 -2.74
CA LYS A 48 -12.06 18.67 -3.88
C LYS A 48 -11.74 17.85 -5.14
N CYS A 49 -10.78 16.93 -5.07
CA CYS A 49 -10.37 16.14 -6.25
C CYS A 49 -10.99 14.73 -6.30
N ARG A 50 -11.80 14.36 -5.29
CA ARG A 50 -12.51 13.08 -5.17
C ARG A 50 -11.60 11.85 -5.06
N ALA A 51 -10.34 12.04 -4.72
CA ALA A 51 -9.41 10.92 -4.52
C ALA A 51 -9.61 10.25 -3.16
N GLY A 52 -9.67 8.91 -3.17
CA GLY A 52 -9.52 8.08 -1.99
C GLY A 52 -8.04 7.83 -1.69
N GLN A 53 -7.64 7.90 -0.43
CA GLN A 53 -6.26 7.70 -0.03
C GLN A 53 -6.14 7.24 1.41
N ILE A 54 -5.05 6.55 1.73
CA ILE A 54 -4.73 6.15 3.09
C ILE A 54 -4.40 7.39 3.92
N LYS A 55 -4.97 7.51 5.12
CA LYS A 55 -4.74 8.65 6.00
C LYS A 55 -3.29 8.77 6.43
N LYS A 56 -2.70 7.68 6.92
CA LYS A 56 -1.32 7.62 7.40
C LYS A 56 -0.52 6.62 6.59
N ILE A 57 0.60 7.05 6.06
CA ILE A 57 1.53 6.19 5.32
C ILE A 57 2.54 5.59 6.30
N VAL A 58 2.75 4.28 6.21
CA VAL A 58 3.85 3.61 6.89
C VAL A 58 5.15 3.88 6.14
N ASN A 59 6.24 4.11 6.87
CA ASN A 59 7.54 4.32 6.26
C ASN A 59 7.90 3.14 5.35
N ARG A 60 8.32 3.44 4.11
CA ARG A 60 8.66 2.41 3.12
C ARG A 60 9.75 1.44 3.57
N ASN A 61 10.70 1.91 4.38
CA ASN A 61 11.76 1.04 4.90
C ASN A 61 11.22 -0.02 5.86
N ILE A 62 10.15 0.32 6.62
CA ILE A 62 9.44 -0.63 7.47
C ILE A 62 8.56 -1.55 6.62
N LEU A 63 7.87 -0.98 5.65
CA LEU A 63 6.89 -1.69 4.81
C LEU A 63 7.54 -2.75 3.92
N PHE A 64 8.72 -2.47 3.37
CA PHE A 64 9.42 -3.34 2.42
C PHE A 64 10.65 -4.04 3.00
N GLN A 65 10.93 -3.87 4.28
CA GLN A 65 11.93 -4.67 4.96
C GLN A 65 11.44 -6.11 5.05
N ASP A 66 12.26 -7.06 4.57
CA ASP A 66 11.91 -8.48 4.52
C ASP A 66 10.57 -8.77 3.78
N TYR A 67 10.27 -7.95 2.77
CA TYR A 67 9.05 -8.13 1.98
C TYR A 67 9.11 -9.42 1.16
N TYR A 68 8.19 -10.32 1.44
CA TYR A 68 8.18 -11.67 0.90
C TYR A 68 7.94 -11.74 -0.61
N TYR A 69 7.14 -10.82 -1.17
CA TYR A 69 6.75 -10.83 -2.57
C TYR A 69 7.61 -9.88 -3.41
N LEU A 70 8.29 -10.44 -4.41
CA LEU A 70 9.00 -9.70 -5.45
C LEU A 70 8.37 -10.04 -6.81
N SER A 71 7.82 -9.06 -7.50
CA SER A 71 7.18 -9.25 -8.81
C SER A 71 8.15 -9.78 -9.87
N SER A 72 9.44 -9.44 -9.77
CA SER A 72 10.49 -9.94 -10.68
C SER A 72 10.77 -11.43 -10.57
N VAL A 73 10.39 -12.08 -9.45
CA VAL A 73 10.56 -13.53 -9.22
C VAL A 73 9.46 -14.34 -9.88
N ASN A 74 8.30 -13.75 -10.13
CA ASN A 74 7.18 -14.41 -10.81
C ASN A 74 7.36 -14.35 -12.34
N LYS A 75 7.72 -15.49 -12.93
CA LYS A 75 7.98 -15.60 -14.38
C LYS A 75 6.78 -15.18 -15.24
N LYS A 76 5.57 -15.63 -14.89
CA LYS A 76 4.35 -15.29 -15.65
C LYS A 76 4.03 -13.80 -15.57
N LEU A 77 4.20 -13.19 -14.42
CA LEU A 77 3.99 -11.75 -14.24
C LEU A 77 5.04 -10.94 -15.01
N LYS A 78 6.29 -11.36 -14.98
CA LYS A 78 7.36 -10.76 -15.78
C LYS A 78 7.06 -10.79 -17.27
N GLU A 79 6.63 -11.93 -17.79
CA GLU A 79 6.21 -12.09 -19.19
C GLU A 79 5.02 -11.18 -19.53
N HIS A 80 4.04 -11.09 -18.64
CA HIS A 80 2.90 -10.20 -18.79
C HIS A 80 3.33 -8.74 -18.91
N PHE A 81 4.19 -8.26 -18.03
CA PHE A 81 4.71 -6.89 -18.07
C PHE A 81 5.52 -6.61 -19.32
N GLN A 82 6.32 -7.56 -19.80
CA GLN A 82 7.05 -7.43 -21.04
C GLN A 82 6.11 -7.28 -22.25
N LYS A 83 5.06 -8.11 -22.32
CA LYS A 83 4.04 -8.04 -23.36
C LYS A 83 3.27 -6.71 -23.30
N LEU A 84 2.91 -6.27 -22.10
CA LEU A 84 2.20 -5.00 -21.89
C LEU A 84 3.07 -3.82 -22.33
N ALA A 85 4.33 -3.77 -21.94
CA ALA A 85 5.26 -2.72 -22.32
C ALA A 85 5.44 -2.65 -23.84
N PHE A 86 5.56 -3.80 -24.48
CA PHE A 86 5.66 -3.90 -25.93
C PHE A 86 4.39 -3.39 -26.64
N LYS A 87 3.22 -3.73 -26.10
CA LYS A 87 1.93 -3.27 -26.63
C LYS A 87 1.76 -1.75 -26.48
N ILE A 88 2.11 -1.19 -25.32
CA ILE A 88 2.04 0.26 -25.08
C ILE A 88 2.99 1.03 -26.00
N ARG A 89 4.17 0.49 -26.25
CA ARG A 89 5.17 1.12 -27.13
C ARG A 89 4.67 1.36 -28.56
N LYS A 90 3.64 0.63 -29.01
CA LYS A 90 3.03 0.81 -30.33
C LYS A 90 2.10 2.02 -30.43
N TYR A 91 1.71 2.59 -29.32
CA TYR A 91 0.90 3.79 -29.20
C TYR A 91 1.78 4.98 -28.86
#